data_1476fb0d19404078cb5531c1b631fa20
#
_entry.id   1476fb0d19404078cb5531c1b631fa20
#
_cell.length_a   1.000
_cell.length_b   1.000
_cell.length_c   1.000
_cell.angle_alpha   90.00
_cell.angle_beta   90.00
_cell.angle_gamma   90.00
#
_symmetry.space_group_name_H-M   'P 1'
#
loop_
_entity.id
_entity.type
_entity.pdbx_description
1 polymer ?
#
loop_
_entity_poly.entity_id
_entity_poly.type
_entity_poly.pdbx_seq_one_letter_code
_entity_poly.pdbx_strand_id
1 'polypeptide(L)'
;FTTESEVDTFLDSLPRSQQGTYRANTSCVQINIGGDDVILCDAGTGIRDYALTLPDNSPPRTYHIFLSHLHWDHIQGFPFFSPAYIPGNRIIFHGFHEEMEASIRKQMEAPCFPVPFDAMQADIEFDIQKDGAAFSIGDVVVKTIRQDHPGDSWGYRFEVGEKSIIYSSDSEHGPESQQQDYRFI
;
A
#
# COMPACT_ATOMS: atom_id res chain seq x y z
N PHE A 1 -29.98 8.82 -5.29
CA PHE A 1 -29.97 10.26 -4.99
C PHE A 1 -30.74 11.01 -6.06
N THR A 2 -31.62 11.91 -5.68
CA THR A 2 -32.47 12.69 -6.58
C THR A 2 -32.12 14.17 -6.54
N THR A 3 -31.38 14.61 -5.55
CA THR A 3 -30.93 15.99 -5.38
C THR A 3 -29.44 16.06 -5.00
N GLU A 4 -28.80 17.17 -5.34
CA GLU A 4 -27.41 17.48 -4.98
C GLU A 4 -27.20 17.46 -3.45
N SER A 5 -28.18 17.98 -2.70
CA SER A 5 -28.17 17.98 -1.24
C SER A 5 -28.19 16.57 -0.62
N GLU A 6 -28.84 15.59 -1.25
CA GLU A 6 -28.80 14.19 -0.79
C GLU A 6 -27.42 13.56 -1.04
N VAL A 7 -26.76 13.92 -2.14
CA VAL A 7 -25.38 13.49 -2.44
C VAL A 7 -24.43 14.07 -1.40
N ASP A 8 -24.51 15.37 -1.13
CA ASP A 8 -23.65 16.04 -0.15
C ASP A 8 -23.84 15.45 1.25
N THR A 9 -25.09 15.23 1.66
CA THR A 9 -25.40 14.61 2.97
C THR A 9 -24.81 13.19 3.05
N PHE A 10 -24.91 12.41 1.98
CA PHE A 10 -24.30 11.07 1.93
C PHE A 10 -22.79 11.15 2.01
N LEU A 11 -22.14 12.01 1.22
CA LEU A 11 -20.69 12.18 1.23
C LEU A 11 -20.20 12.61 2.62
N ASP A 12 -20.88 13.56 3.26
CA ASP A 12 -20.52 14.02 4.61
C ASP A 12 -20.70 12.94 5.68
N SER A 13 -21.54 11.94 5.43
CA SER A 13 -21.72 10.80 6.33
C SER A 13 -20.60 9.76 6.25
N LEU A 14 -19.79 9.80 5.18
CA LEU A 14 -18.70 8.85 5.00
C LEU A 14 -17.47 9.22 5.84
N PRO A 15 -16.66 8.24 6.25
CA PRO A 15 -15.34 8.51 6.80
C PRO A 15 -14.51 9.35 5.83
N ARG A 16 -13.65 10.23 6.34
CA ARG A 16 -12.78 11.09 5.49
C ARG A 16 -11.97 10.32 4.46
N SER A 17 -11.55 9.10 4.79
CA SER A 17 -10.84 8.20 3.87
C SER A 17 -11.68 7.74 2.68
N GLN A 18 -13.00 7.80 2.78
CA GLN A 18 -13.93 7.41 1.71
C GLN A 18 -14.57 8.61 1.00
N GLN A 19 -14.44 9.81 1.55
CA GLN A 19 -14.91 11.06 0.92
C GLN A 19 -13.99 11.50 -0.23
N GLY A 20 -12.90 10.80 -0.50
CA GLY A 20 -11.70 11.36 -1.08
C GLY A 20 -11.45 11.14 -2.56
N THR A 21 -12.36 10.58 -3.38
CA THR A 21 -12.12 10.43 -4.81
C THR A 21 -11.85 11.74 -5.56
N TYR A 22 -12.29 12.85 -5.01
CA TYR A 22 -12.02 14.19 -5.54
C TYR A 22 -10.85 14.91 -4.89
N ARG A 23 -10.21 14.33 -3.87
CA ARG A 23 -9.17 14.97 -3.05
C ARG A 23 -7.85 14.22 -3.11
N ALA A 24 -7.56 13.69 -4.25
CA ALA A 24 -6.24 13.27 -4.68
C ALA A 24 -5.28 12.77 -3.59
N ASN A 25 -5.71 11.83 -2.75
CA ASN A 25 -4.74 10.97 -2.11
C ASN A 25 -4.07 10.12 -3.18
N THR A 26 -2.76 9.96 -3.07
CA THR A 26 -2.04 9.03 -3.91
C THR A 26 -2.19 7.61 -3.36
N SER A 27 -1.79 6.63 -4.15
CA SER A 27 -2.19 5.23 -4.02
C SER A 27 -1.90 4.63 -2.64
N CYS A 28 -2.95 4.13 -1.99
CA CYS A 28 -2.89 3.22 -0.85
C CYS A 28 -4.22 2.47 -0.77
N VAL A 29 -4.19 1.16 -0.98
CA VAL A 29 -5.37 0.31 -0.98
C VAL A 29 -5.27 -0.73 0.12
N GLN A 30 -6.24 -0.76 1.04
CA GLN A 30 -6.34 -1.83 2.03
C GLN A 30 -7.05 -3.04 1.42
N ILE A 31 -6.44 -4.22 1.59
CA ILE A 31 -7.06 -5.50 1.29
C ILE A 31 -7.45 -6.17 2.61
N ASN A 32 -8.74 -6.31 2.82
CA ASN A 32 -9.28 -6.93 4.02
C ASN A 32 -9.39 -8.45 3.82
N ILE A 33 -8.50 -9.18 4.48
CA ILE A 33 -8.43 -10.65 4.47
C ILE A 33 -9.08 -11.29 5.69
N GLY A 34 -9.51 -10.47 6.67
CA GLY A 34 -9.84 -10.94 8.02
C GLY A 34 -8.57 -11.24 8.85
N GLY A 35 -8.74 -11.34 10.18
CA GLY A 35 -7.61 -11.58 11.10
C GLY A 35 -6.92 -10.29 11.57
N ASP A 36 -5.74 -10.47 12.18
CA ASP A 36 -4.99 -9.38 12.83
C ASP A 36 -3.97 -8.72 11.89
N ASP A 37 -3.59 -9.41 10.82
CA ASP A 37 -2.67 -8.88 9.80
C ASP A 37 -3.39 -7.92 8.87
N VAL A 38 -2.71 -6.82 8.54
CA VAL A 38 -3.22 -5.77 7.64
C VAL A 38 -2.42 -5.79 6.36
N ILE A 39 -3.11 -5.90 5.22
CA ILE A 39 -2.47 -5.78 3.90
C ILE A 39 -2.80 -4.41 3.32
N LEU A 40 -1.76 -3.67 2.97
CA LEU A 40 -1.82 -2.40 2.27
C LEU A 40 -1.04 -2.51 0.96
N CYS A 41 -1.60 -2.01 -0.12
CA CYS A 41 -0.92 -1.89 -1.41
C CYS A 41 -0.58 -0.42 -1.64
N ASP A 42 0.70 -0.15 -1.79
CA ASP A 42 1.35 1.15 -1.82
C ASP A 42 1.22 1.99 -0.54
N ALA A 43 2.14 2.93 -0.39
CA ALA A 43 2.27 3.82 0.75
C ALA A 43 2.22 5.30 0.31
N GLY A 44 1.38 5.60 -0.68
CA GLY A 44 1.07 6.97 -1.06
C GLY A 44 0.34 7.72 0.06
N THR A 45 -0.11 8.93 -0.18
CA THR A 45 -0.70 9.78 0.87
C THR A 45 -1.94 9.18 1.53
N GLY A 46 -2.63 8.25 0.86
CA GLY A 46 -3.77 7.52 1.41
C GLY A 46 -3.44 6.71 2.66
N ILE A 47 -2.18 6.30 2.86
CA ILE A 47 -1.77 5.54 4.06
C ILE A 47 -1.92 6.37 5.34
N ARG A 48 -1.70 7.70 5.26
CA ARG A 48 -1.97 8.61 6.37
C ARG A 48 -3.46 8.64 6.73
N ASP A 49 -4.31 8.75 5.74
CA ASP A 49 -5.75 8.77 5.96
C ASP A 49 -6.26 7.44 6.51
N TYR A 50 -5.74 6.32 6.02
CA TYR A 50 -5.98 5.01 6.61
C TYR A 50 -5.59 4.99 8.09
N ALA A 51 -4.39 5.46 8.45
CA ALA A 51 -3.94 5.51 9.84
C ALA A 51 -4.87 6.32 10.75
N LEU A 52 -5.48 7.39 10.24
CA LEU A 52 -6.44 8.22 10.98
C LEU A 52 -7.79 7.52 11.23
N THR A 53 -8.07 6.40 10.55
CA THR A 53 -9.28 5.60 10.82
C THR A 53 -9.09 4.60 11.96
N LEU A 54 -7.85 4.37 12.39
CA LEU A 54 -7.54 3.41 13.44
C LEU A 54 -7.94 3.98 14.82
N PRO A 55 -8.51 3.17 15.71
CA PRO A 55 -8.76 3.59 17.09
C PRO A 55 -7.47 3.92 17.84
N ASP A 56 -7.49 4.94 18.70
CA ASP A 56 -6.32 5.41 19.47
C ASP A 56 -5.63 4.32 20.31
N ASN A 57 -6.38 3.30 20.74
CA ASN A 57 -5.88 2.20 21.57
C ASN A 57 -5.89 0.87 20.82
N SER A 58 -5.62 0.88 19.52
CA SER A 58 -5.51 -0.35 18.76
C SER A 58 -4.41 -1.25 19.32
N PRO A 59 -4.64 -2.56 19.44
CA PRO A 59 -3.57 -3.49 19.82
C PRO A 59 -2.47 -3.48 18.76
N PRO A 60 -1.23 -3.87 19.14
CA PRO A 60 -0.15 -4.04 18.18
C PRO A 60 -0.57 -4.97 17.02
N ARG A 61 -0.15 -4.61 15.80
CA ARG A 61 -0.50 -5.32 14.57
C ARG A 61 0.71 -5.49 13.66
N THR A 62 0.61 -6.46 12.77
CA THR A 62 1.51 -6.60 11.63
C THR A 62 0.87 -5.94 10.41
N TYR A 63 1.61 -5.01 9.79
CA TYR A 63 1.26 -4.34 8.55
C TYR A 63 2.15 -4.85 7.43
N HIS A 64 1.56 -5.49 6.45
CA HIS A 64 2.21 -5.90 5.22
C HIS A 64 1.96 -4.84 4.16
N ILE A 65 3.00 -4.10 3.77
CA ILE A 65 2.93 -3.04 2.77
C ILE A 65 3.56 -3.56 1.47
N PHE A 66 2.74 -3.75 0.46
CA PHE A 66 3.16 -4.20 -0.86
C PHE A 66 3.42 -3.00 -1.75
N LEU A 67 4.67 -2.73 -2.09
CA LEU A 67 5.03 -1.63 -2.98
C LEU A 67 5.00 -2.10 -4.43
N SER A 68 4.17 -1.45 -5.24
CA SER A 68 4.14 -1.69 -6.67
C SER A 68 5.45 -1.21 -7.32
N HIS A 69 5.89 -0.03 -6.96
CA HIS A 69 7.16 0.57 -7.40
C HIS A 69 7.55 1.73 -6.49
N LEU A 70 8.67 2.41 -6.79
CA LEU A 70 9.26 3.39 -5.89
C LEU A 70 9.04 4.85 -6.36
N HIS A 71 8.09 5.13 -7.27
CA HIS A 71 7.73 6.50 -7.57
C HIS A 71 7.17 7.18 -6.33
N TRP A 72 7.37 8.47 -6.25
CA TRP A 72 7.14 9.19 -4.99
C TRP A 72 5.70 9.13 -4.52
N ASP A 73 4.76 9.24 -5.41
CA ASP A 73 3.34 9.18 -5.11
C ASP A 73 2.88 7.82 -4.57
N HIS A 74 3.69 6.77 -4.72
CA HIS A 74 3.44 5.43 -4.14
C HIS A 74 4.15 5.19 -2.80
N ILE A 75 5.04 6.09 -2.36
CA ILE A 75 5.79 5.91 -1.10
C ILE A 75 5.73 7.13 -0.17
N GLN A 76 5.36 8.33 -0.66
CA GLN A 76 5.49 9.60 0.07
C GLN A 76 4.62 9.72 1.33
N GLY A 77 3.62 8.87 1.48
CA GLY A 77 2.74 8.88 2.65
C GLY A 77 3.33 8.18 3.88
N PHE A 78 4.31 7.30 3.68
CA PHE A 78 4.85 6.48 4.77
C PHE A 78 5.40 7.27 5.96
N PRO A 79 6.11 8.40 5.80
CA PRO A 79 6.56 9.21 6.92
C PRO A 79 5.43 9.69 7.86
N PHE A 80 4.19 9.69 7.37
CA PHE A 80 2.99 10.11 8.11
C PHE A 80 2.15 8.92 8.61
N PHE A 81 2.64 7.70 8.46
CA PHE A 81 1.97 6.49 8.92
C PHE A 81 2.16 6.32 10.42
N SER A 82 1.22 6.84 11.22
CA SER A 82 1.32 6.84 12.69
C SER A 82 1.59 5.46 13.32
N PRO A 83 1.10 4.32 12.79
CA PRO A 83 1.47 3.01 13.32
C PRO A 83 2.96 2.70 13.33
N ALA A 84 3.76 3.33 12.46
CA ALA A 84 5.22 3.15 12.43
C ALA A 84 5.92 3.73 13.67
N TYR A 85 5.27 4.64 14.38
CA TYR A 85 5.80 5.27 15.60
C TYR A 85 5.30 4.59 16.88
N ILE A 86 4.52 3.52 16.78
CA ILE A 86 3.93 2.82 17.93
C ILE A 86 4.74 1.56 18.23
N PRO A 87 5.33 1.43 19.45
CA PRO A 87 6.04 0.23 19.85
C PRO A 87 5.14 -1.01 19.81
N GLY A 88 5.72 -2.14 19.39
CA GLY A 88 5.03 -3.42 19.29
C GLY A 88 4.33 -3.65 17.96
N ASN A 89 4.13 -2.63 17.12
CA ASN A 89 3.74 -2.85 15.73
C ASN A 89 4.91 -3.43 14.94
N ARG A 90 4.59 -4.21 13.93
CA ARG A 90 5.51 -4.72 12.93
C ARG A 90 5.09 -4.26 11.55
N ILE A 91 6.03 -3.77 10.75
CA ILE A 91 5.80 -3.32 9.39
C ILE A 91 6.74 -4.08 8.48
N ILE A 92 6.18 -4.76 7.50
CA ILE A 92 6.94 -5.54 6.53
C ILE A 92 6.65 -4.95 5.16
N PHE A 93 7.67 -4.34 4.55
CA PHE A 93 7.59 -3.94 3.16
C PHE A 93 7.89 -5.12 2.25
N HIS A 94 7.01 -5.40 1.31
CA HIS A 94 7.20 -6.38 0.25
C HIS A 94 7.35 -5.67 -1.08
N GLY A 95 8.36 -6.03 -1.85
CA GLY A 95 8.60 -5.43 -3.17
C GLY A 95 9.75 -6.11 -3.89
N PHE A 96 10.12 -5.58 -5.06
CA PHE A 96 11.11 -6.20 -5.95
C PHE A 96 12.35 -5.34 -6.20
N HIS A 97 12.35 -4.11 -5.68
CA HIS A 97 13.43 -3.15 -5.90
C HIS A 97 14.45 -3.24 -4.78
N GLU A 98 15.70 -3.46 -5.14
CA GLU A 98 16.82 -3.52 -4.18
C GLU A 98 16.99 -2.19 -3.42
N GLU A 99 16.61 -1.08 -4.04
CA GLU A 99 16.67 0.27 -3.46
C GLU A 99 15.49 0.60 -2.53
N MET A 100 14.58 -0.34 -2.26
CA MET A 100 13.35 -0.11 -1.49
C MET A 100 13.63 0.51 -0.13
N GLU A 101 14.50 -0.09 0.69
CA GLU A 101 14.87 0.46 2.00
C GLU A 101 15.51 1.84 1.87
N ALA A 102 16.47 1.99 0.96
CA ALA A 102 17.16 3.27 0.76
C ALA A 102 16.18 4.38 0.34
N SER A 103 15.21 4.05 -0.52
CA SER A 103 14.22 5.02 -1.00
C SER A 103 13.24 5.44 0.10
N ILE A 104 12.78 4.51 0.93
CA ILE A 104 11.91 4.80 2.07
C ILE A 104 12.64 5.66 3.12
N ARG A 105 13.89 5.33 3.45
CA ARG A 105 14.70 6.09 4.41
C ARG A 105 15.01 7.49 3.92
N LYS A 106 15.38 7.63 2.64
CA LYS A 106 15.80 8.90 2.02
C LYS A 106 14.75 10.00 2.12
N GLN A 107 13.47 9.69 2.00
CA GLN A 107 12.42 10.70 2.09
C GLN A 107 12.29 11.30 3.50
N MET A 108 12.89 10.66 4.51
CA MET A 108 12.92 11.13 5.90
C MET A 108 14.25 11.77 6.29
N GLU A 109 15.14 12.03 5.35
CA GLU A 109 16.39 12.73 5.60
C GLU A 109 16.20 14.25 5.67
N ALA A 110 17.02 14.89 6.53
CA ALA A 110 17.12 16.35 6.55
C ALA A 110 17.70 16.86 5.21
N PRO A 111 17.27 18.02 4.71
CA PRO A 111 16.33 18.97 5.31
C PRO A 111 14.86 18.71 4.97
N CYS A 112 14.55 17.64 4.23
CA CYS A 112 13.20 17.41 3.68
C CYS A 112 12.18 16.97 4.73
N PHE A 113 12.62 16.24 5.75
CA PHE A 113 11.74 15.76 6.82
C PHE A 113 12.36 15.99 8.19
N PRO A 114 11.54 16.41 9.20
CA PRO A 114 12.08 16.80 10.52
C PRO A 114 12.36 15.61 11.44
N VAL A 115 11.78 14.44 11.15
CA VAL A 115 11.89 13.24 11.99
C VAL A 115 12.65 12.17 11.22
N PRO A 116 13.83 11.71 11.70
CA PRO A 116 14.58 10.66 11.02
C PRO A 116 13.85 9.31 11.08
N PHE A 117 14.12 8.44 10.12
CA PHE A 117 13.53 7.10 10.06
C PHE A 117 13.74 6.31 11.37
N ASP A 118 14.90 6.43 11.99
CA ASP A 118 15.25 5.72 13.23
C ASP A 118 14.47 6.21 14.47
N ALA A 119 13.63 7.25 14.35
CA ALA A 119 12.69 7.63 15.39
C ALA A 119 11.40 6.80 15.39
N MET A 120 11.18 6.01 14.37
CA MET A 120 10.09 5.04 14.32
C MET A 120 10.34 3.93 15.34
N GLN A 121 9.28 3.46 16.00
CA GLN A 121 9.37 2.51 17.12
C GLN A 121 8.80 1.14 16.79
N ALA A 122 8.16 1.00 15.64
CA ALA A 122 7.75 -0.30 15.13
C ALA A 122 8.97 -1.11 14.67
N ASP A 123 8.82 -2.42 14.65
CA ASP A 123 9.77 -3.31 13.99
C ASP A 123 9.55 -3.25 12.48
N ILE A 124 10.52 -2.71 11.73
CA ILE A 124 10.39 -2.46 10.29
C ILE A 124 11.34 -3.35 9.51
N GLU A 125 10.78 -4.15 8.62
CA GLU A 125 11.51 -5.10 7.78
C GLU A 125 11.28 -4.81 6.29
N PHE A 126 12.27 -5.13 5.47
CA PHE A 126 12.21 -5.02 4.01
C PHE A 126 12.43 -6.40 3.39
N ASP A 127 11.36 -6.94 2.83
CA ASP A 127 11.33 -8.26 2.19
C ASP A 127 11.38 -8.08 0.68
N ILE A 128 12.60 -8.13 0.13
CA ILE A 128 12.86 -7.96 -1.31
C ILE A 128 12.65 -9.30 -2.01
N GLN A 129 11.61 -9.38 -2.81
CA GLN A 129 11.21 -10.57 -3.55
C GLN A 129 11.99 -10.72 -4.86
N LYS A 130 12.02 -11.95 -5.36
CA LYS A 130 12.55 -12.24 -6.70
C LYS A 130 11.42 -12.37 -7.69
N ASP A 131 11.69 -11.96 -8.93
CA ASP A 131 10.73 -12.07 -10.03
C ASP A 131 10.15 -13.48 -10.14
N GLY A 132 8.81 -13.55 -10.30
CA GLY A 132 8.07 -14.82 -10.37
C GLY A 132 7.92 -15.55 -9.02
N ALA A 133 8.34 -14.96 -7.91
CA ALA A 133 8.14 -15.54 -6.59
C ALA A 133 6.65 -15.54 -6.23
N ALA A 134 6.16 -16.70 -5.75
CA ALA A 134 4.91 -16.78 -5.01
C ALA A 134 5.25 -17.00 -3.55
N PHE A 135 4.58 -16.29 -2.66
CA PHE A 135 4.76 -16.42 -1.22
C PHE A 135 3.43 -16.34 -0.49
N SER A 136 3.42 -16.57 0.82
CA SER A 136 2.17 -16.58 1.59
C SER A 136 2.29 -15.74 2.85
N ILE A 137 1.18 -15.09 3.23
CA ILE A 137 0.99 -14.42 4.51
C ILE A 137 -0.18 -15.14 5.18
N GLY A 138 0.10 -15.97 6.18
CA GLY A 138 -0.92 -16.87 6.71
C GLY A 138 -1.53 -17.72 5.60
N ASP A 139 -2.86 -17.65 5.46
CA ASP A 139 -3.62 -18.38 4.44
C ASP A 139 -3.71 -17.65 3.08
N VAL A 140 -3.12 -16.47 2.97
CA VAL A 140 -3.14 -15.66 1.75
C VAL A 140 -1.97 -16.05 0.86
N VAL A 141 -2.25 -16.56 -0.32
CA VAL A 141 -1.23 -16.79 -1.36
C VAL A 141 -1.10 -15.51 -2.19
N VAL A 142 0.12 -15.00 -2.32
CA VAL A 142 0.44 -13.81 -3.11
C VAL A 142 1.18 -14.22 -4.37
N LYS A 143 0.61 -13.89 -5.52
CA LYS A 143 1.25 -14.00 -6.83
C LYS A 143 1.54 -12.62 -7.38
N THR A 144 2.56 -12.52 -8.20
CA THR A 144 3.05 -11.24 -8.69
C THR A 144 3.26 -11.24 -10.19
N ILE A 145 3.16 -10.07 -10.79
CA ILE A 145 3.43 -9.85 -12.21
C ILE A 145 4.16 -8.52 -12.38
N ARG A 146 5.22 -8.52 -13.18
CA ARG A 146 5.87 -7.29 -13.61
C ARG A 146 5.01 -6.59 -14.66
N GLN A 147 4.78 -5.30 -14.49
CA GLN A 147 4.02 -4.44 -15.36
C GLN A 147 4.95 -3.50 -16.13
N ASP A 148 4.56 -3.16 -17.35
CA ASP A 148 5.32 -2.22 -18.19
C ASP A 148 5.10 -0.79 -17.69
N HIS A 149 6.11 -0.26 -16.99
CA HIS A 149 6.11 1.09 -16.45
C HIS A 149 7.55 1.54 -16.18
N PRO A 150 7.92 2.81 -16.40
CA PRO A 150 9.25 3.31 -16.07
C PRO A 150 9.62 3.07 -14.61
N GLY A 151 10.75 2.44 -14.35
CA GLY A 151 11.21 2.08 -13.01
C GLY A 151 10.65 0.76 -12.48
N ASP A 152 10.05 -0.05 -13.34
CA ASP A 152 9.46 -1.37 -13.04
C ASP A 152 8.33 -1.32 -12.01
N SER A 153 7.11 -1.55 -12.42
CA SER A 153 5.94 -1.68 -11.56
C SER A 153 5.53 -3.13 -11.41
N TRP A 154 4.90 -3.46 -10.28
CA TRP A 154 4.47 -4.83 -9.96
C TRP A 154 3.01 -4.86 -9.57
N GLY A 155 2.26 -5.76 -10.19
CA GLY A 155 0.91 -6.12 -9.79
C GLY A 155 0.92 -7.29 -8.82
N TYR A 156 -0.05 -7.32 -7.91
CA TYR A 156 -0.21 -8.34 -6.88
C TYR A 156 -1.58 -8.98 -6.97
N ARG A 157 -1.61 -10.31 -6.93
CA ARG A 157 -2.84 -11.09 -6.82
C ARG A 157 -2.84 -11.84 -5.49
N PHE A 158 -3.81 -11.53 -4.65
CA PHE A 158 -4.03 -12.15 -3.35
C PHE A 158 -5.14 -13.17 -3.46
N GLU A 159 -4.87 -14.40 -3.03
CA GLU A 159 -5.79 -15.53 -3.11
C GLU A 159 -6.04 -16.11 -1.71
N VAL A 160 -7.32 -16.30 -1.36
CA VAL A 160 -7.75 -16.98 -0.14
C VAL A 160 -8.88 -17.93 -0.49
N GLY A 161 -8.64 -19.25 -0.42
CA GLY A 161 -9.57 -20.27 -0.87
C GLY A 161 -9.91 -20.06 -2.35
N GLU A 162 -11.20 -19.91 -2.65
CA GLU A 162 -11.69 -19.67 -4.03
C GLU A 162 -11.79 -18.20 -4.43
N LYS A 163 -11.43 -17.28 -3.51
CA LYS A 163 -11.52 -15.83 -3.76
C LYS A 163 -10.17 -15.27 -4.10
N SER A 164 -10.15 -14.32 -5.03
CA SER A 164 -8.97 -13.55 -5.34
C SER A 164 -9.28 -12.09 -5.56
N ILE A 165 -8.30 -11.24 -5.29
CA ILE A 165 -8.32 -9.82 -5.61
C ILE A 165 -6.98 -9.46 -6.23
N ILE A 166 -7.01 -8.56 -7.21
CA ILE A 166 -5.82 -8.10 -7.91
C ILE A 166 -5.67 -6.60 -7.66
N TYR A 167 -4.48 -6.23 -7.24
CA TYR A 167 -4.01 -4.87 -7.25
C TYR A 167 -3.08 -4.70 -8.45
N SER A 168 -3.53 -3.94 -9.44
CA SER A 168 -2.74 -3.51 -10.59
C SER A 168 -2.52 -2.02 -10.45
N SER A 169 -1.26 -1.62 -10.41
CA SER A 169 -0.85 -0.23 -10.26
C SER A 169 -0.52 0.38 -11.63
N ASP A 170 0.38 1.33 -11.65
CA ASP A 170 0.78 2.03 -12.86
C ASP A 170 1.32 1.05 -13.89
N SER A 171 0.74 1.09 -15.08
CA SER A 171 1.09 0.19 -16.19
C SER A 171 0.81 0.89 -17.52
N GLU A 172 1.75 0.77 -18.44
CA GLU A 172 1.61 1.24 -19.81
C GLU A 172 1.18 0.10 -20.72
N HIS A 173 0.03 0.28 -21.39
CA HIS A 173 -0.51 -0.75 -22.27
C HIS A 173 -0.14 -0.47 -23.73
N GLY A 174 1.02 -0.99 -24.15
CA GLY A 174 1.44 -0.99 -25.54
C GLY A 174 0.94 -2.21 -26.32
N PRO A 175 1.07 -2.22 -27.66
CA PRO A 175 0.69 -3.36 -28.49
C PRO A 175 1.41 -4.68 -28.13
N GLU A 176 2.58 -4.60 -27.50
CA GLU A 176 3.41 -5.75 -27.14
C GLU A 176 3.19 -6.24 -25.70
N SER A 177 2.64 -5.42 -24.80
CA SER A 177 2.42 -5.75 -23.38
C SER A 177 1.20 -6.65 -23.14
N GLN A 178 0.30 -6.78 -24.12
CA GLN A 178 -1.04 -7.34 -23.93
C GLN A 178 -1.12 -8.84 -23.59
N GLN A 179 -0.08 -9.65 -23.82
CA GLN A 179 -0.22 -11.11 -23.67
C GLN A 179 0.07 -11.65 -22.26
N GLN A 180 0.83 -10.92 -21.45
CA GLN A 180 1.18 -11.38 -20.09
C GLN A 180 0.12 -10.97 -19.05
N ASP A 181 -0.45 -9.79 -19.20
CA ASP A 181 -1.37 -9.19 -18.22
C ASP A 181 -2.70 -9.94 -18.11
N TYR A 182 -3.25 -10.42 -19.23
CA TYR A 182 -4.53 -11.15 -19.25
C TYR A 182 -4.51 -12.52 -18.58
N ARG A 183 -3.34 -13.15 -18.41
CA ARG A 183 -3.23 -14.44 -17.73
C ARG A 183 -3.12 -14.31 -16.21
N PHE A 184 -2.84 -13.13 -15.74
CA PHE A 184 -2.75 -12.82 -14.31
C PHE A 184 -4.13 -12.53 -13.72
N ILE A 185 -5.01 -11.95 -14.52
CA ILE A 185 -6.41 -11.67 -14.19
C ILE A 185 -7.24 -12.94 -14.35
#